data_a0c67e0325bc6da41e9844620d39f30c
#
_entry.id   a0c67e0325bc6da41e9844620d39f30c
#
_cell.length_a   1.000
_cell.length_b   1.000
_cell.length_c   1.000
_cell.angle_alpha   90.00
_cell.angle_beta   90.00
_cell.angle_gamma   90.00
#
_symmetry.space_group_name_H-M   'P 1'
#
loop_
_entity.id
_entity.type
_entity.pdbx_description
1 polymer ?
#
loop_
_entity_poly.entity_id
_entity_poly.type
_entity_poly.pdbx_seq_one_letter_code
_entity_poly.pdbx_strand_id
1 'polypeptide(L)'
;MTKLIDQMITFFTNLFSYGGSFLVSWCMDLIPAIFMVLILTNALIRLIPARLIEKAAVLASRHLLLKYMLIPFFGAILLGNPSALTLGRFLAEKDKPSYFACASFFCHTSSGVFPHINASELFIFLGIARGVEMLGYPVYPLALRYLTAGLFANFLCGVVTDRTTDYYSRKTKLSLTHKPDVQNQTSGSSECPPDTDTPWNEIRITAGRSGYGGPLIVKPDPVRNKLVYVTGGGIRPAIVDKIEKLTGCTSVNGFSSSVPDEEVFLAVIDCGGTLRCGLYPKKGIPTVNIMPTGKSGPLARYMTEDLYVSDVSGETIQSTKNQAAEPATKATGLFTLLTRLFHPGTSLLPAFGKGCCLFYKASQDSLYTILHTLLPLMGFVSLLTAAVECSGLNQWIAARLTPLSSSIGGLLLLGVLISFPLLSPILAPGAIIAQVTGTIIGTQIGCRAIPVYLALPALFAINTQAACDFIPVGLGLMQAKEETIKVGISSVLASRFITSALRILIAWLFCLGLYTGS
;
A
#
# COMPACT_ATOMS: atom_id res chain seq x y z
N MET A 1 36.45 28.81 18.83
CA MET A 1 35.65 27.69 19.36
C MET A 1 34.27 28.17 19.80
N THR A 2 34.13 29.20 20.59
CA THR A 2 32.84 29.79 21.04
C THR A 2 31.92 30.19 19.88
N LYS A 3 32.41 30.91 18.86
CA LYS A 3 31.58 31.27 17.68
C LYS A 3 31.02 30.08 16.92
N LEU A 4 31.76 28.98 16.80
CA LEU A 4 31.29 27.77 16.14
C LEU A 4 30.19 27.07 16.95
N ILE A 5 30.37 27.03 18.28
CA ILE A 5 29.38 26.47 19.20
C ILE A 5 28.09 27.30 19.17
N ASP A 6 28.20 28.63 19.21
CA ASP A 6 27.04 29.53 19.11
C ASP A 6 26.29 29.37 17.79
N GLN A 7 27.01 29.23 16.67
CA GLN A 7 26.41 28.97 15.36
C GLN A 7 25.69 27.61 15.32
N MET A 8 26.27 26.56 15.90
CA MET A 8 25.63 25.25 15.99
C MET A 8 24.39 25.31 16.87
N ILE A 9 24.46 25.94 18.05
CA ILE A 9 23.28 26.08 18.94
C ILE A 9 22.18 26.84 18.22
N THR A 10 22.50 27.96 17.57
CA THR A 10 21.53 28.76 16.79
C THR A 10 20.90 27.94 15.65
N PHE A 11 21.73 27.18 14.92
CA PHE A 11 21.22 26.30 13.85
C PHE A 11 20.24 25.27 14.39
N PHE A 12 20.59 24.52 15.44
CA PHE A 12 19.69 23.51 16.02
C PHE A 12 18.42 24.11 16.63
N THR A 13 18.55 25.26 17.31
CA THR A 13 17.37 25.96 17.86
C THR A 13 16.40 26.37 16.75
N ASN A 14 16.93 26.96 15.68
CA ASN A 14 16.10 27.34 14.52
C ASN A 14 15.50 26.11 13.83
N LEU A 15 16.29 25.04 13.65
CA LEU A 15 15.84 23.78 13.05
C LEU A 15 14.62 23.21 13.79
N PHE A 16 14.70 23.09 15.12
CA PHE A 16 13.60 22.56 15.91
C PHE A 16 12.41 23.53 15.99
N SER A 17 12.66 24.84 16.05
CA SER A 17 11.61 25.85 16.07
C SER A 17 10.83 25.87 14.75
N TYR A 18 11.51 25.94 13.62
CA TYR A 18 10.87 25.90 12.29
C TYR A 18 10.22 24.56 12.02
N GLY A 19 10.90 23.43 12.27
CA GLY A 19 10.34 22.09 12.08
C GLY A 19 9.10 21.88 12.94
N GLY A 20 9.13 22.29 14.20
CA GLY A 20 7.99 22.23 15.11
C GLY A 20 6.81 23.09 14.64
N SER A 21 7.05 24.30 14.18
CA SER A 21 5.99 25.19 13.67
C SER A 21 5.33 24.64 12.40
N PHE A 22 6.10 24.09 11.46
CA PHE A 22 5.57 23.39 10.29
C PHE A 22 4.72 22.19 10.67
N LEU A 23 5.23 21.35 11.58
CA LEU A 23 4.50 20.17 12.03
C LEU A 23 3.17 20.54 12.69
N VAL A 24 3.18 21.51 13.60
CA VAL A 24 1.96 21.97 14.29
C VAL A 24 0.96 22.55 13.30
N SER A 25 1.38 23.42 12.38
CA SER A 25 0.49 23.98 11.35
C SER A 25 -0.16 22.85 10.54
N TRP A 26 0.62 21.91 10.04
CA TRP A 26 0.08 20.78 9.27
C TRP A 26 -0.85 19.88 10.09
N CYS A 27 -0.55 19.65 11.37
CA CYS A 27 -1.43 18.87 12.24
C CYS A 27 -2.78 19.57 12.44
N MET A 28 -2.80 20.88 12.59
CA MET A 28 -4.04 21.63 12.82
C MET A 28 -4.84 21.82 11.53
N ASP A 29 -4.17 22.07 10.40
CA ASP A 29 -4.83 22.40 9.14
C ASP A 29 -5.26 21.15 8.35
N LEU A 30 -4.43 20.08 8.36
CA LEU A 30 -4.61 18.93 7.47
C LEU A 30 -5.20 17.70 8.16
N ILE A 31 -4.76 17.35 9.39
CA ILE A 31 -5.19 16.09 10.01
C ILE A 31 -6.70 16.00 10.20
N PRO A 32 -7.43 17.03 10.66
CA PRO A 32 -8.87 16.92 10.84
C PRO A 32 -9.61 16.62 9.53
N ALA A 33 -9.26 17.33 8.45
CA ALA A 33 -9.87 17.11 7.14
C ALA A 33 -9.53 15.72 6.57
N ILE A 34 -8.26 15.32 6.64
CA ILE A 34 -7.80 14.01 6.20
C ILE A 34 -8.49 12.89 6.99
N PHE A 35 -8.65 13.05 8.31
CA PHE A 35 -9.31 12.06 9.16
C PHE A 35 -10.76 11.82 8.74
N MET A 36 -11.52 12.89 8.48
CA MET A 36 -12.90 12.77 8.02
C MET A 36 -13.01 12.08 6.66
N VAL A 37 -12.13 12.45 5.72
CA VAL A 37 -12.07 11.80 4.39
C VAL A 37 -11.69 10.33 4.51
N LEU A 38 -10.72 9.98 5.34
CA LEU A 38 -10.31 8.60 5.58
C LEU A 38 -11.44 7.75 6.17
N ILE A 39 -12.17 8.27 7.17
CA ILE A 39 -13.32 7.56 7.75
C ILE A 39 -14.36 7.27 6.68
N LEU A 40 -14.75 8.29 5.92
CA LEU A 40 -15.75 8.13 4.86
C LEU A 40 -15.30 7.12 3.80
N THR A 41 -14.06 7.24 3.32
CA THR A 41 -13.51 6.35 2.31
C THR A 41 -13.42 4.91 2.82
N ASN A 42 -12.88 4.69 4.02
CA ASN A 42 -12.78 3.36 4.62
C ASN A 42 -14.16 2.74 4.88
N ALA A 43 -15.15 3.54 5.25
CA ALA A 43 -16.53 3.08 5.41
C ALA A 43 -17.13 2.66 4.06
N LEU A 44 -16.97 3.46 3.01
CA LEU A 44 -17.47 3.15 1.66
C LEU A 44 -16.81 1.89 1.10
N ILE A 45 -15.49 1.72 1.25
CA ILE A 45 -14.76 0.53 0.81
C ILE A 45 -15.34 -0.74 1.46
N ARG A 46 -15.64 -0.70 2.75
CA ARG A 46 -16.19 -1.85 3.49
C ARG A 46 -17.61 -2.24 3.08
N LEU A 47 -18.34 -1.34 2.40
CA LEU A 47 -19.66 -1.64 1.83
C LEU A 47 -19.58 -2.45 0.54
N ILE A 48 -18.44 -2.46 -0.17
CA ILE A 48 -18.30 -3.13 -1.45
C ILE A 48 -17.86 -4.59 -1.23
N PRO A 49 -18.67 -5.58 -1.68
CA PRO A 49 -18.28 -6.99 -1.57
C PRO A 49 -17.03 -7.29 -2.39
N ALA A 50 -16.06 -8.00 -1.81
CA ALA A 50 -14.82 -8.40 -2.50
C ALA A 50 -15.08 -9.17 -3.83
N ARG A 51 -16.14 -9.99 -3.87
CA ARG A 51 -16.55 -10.72 -5.08
C ARG A 51 -16.94 -9.80 -6.25
N LEU A 52 -17.44 -8.60 -5.95
CA LEU A 52 -17.79 -7.63 -6.98
C LEU A 52 -16.53 -7.02 -7.58
N ILE A 53 -15.53 -6.72 -6.75
CA ILE A 53 -14.22 -6.19 -7.18
C ILE A 53 -13.51 -7.22 -8.07
N GLU A 54 -13.48 -8.49 -7.66
CA GLU A 54 -12.87 -9.58 -8.44
C GLU A 54 -13.54 -9.75 -9.81
N LYS A 55 -14.88 -9.78 -9.85
CA LYS A 55 -15.64 -9.89 -11.12
C LYS A 55 -15.41 -8.69 -12.03
N ALA A 56 -15.39 -7.49 -11.46
CA ALA A 56 -15.11 -6.27 -12.20
C ALA A 56 -13.69 -6.27 -12.78
N ALA A 57 -12.69 -6.73 -12.03
CA ALA A 57 -11.30 -6.84 -12.48
C ALA A 57 -11.16 -7.84 -13.65
N VAL A 58 -11.78 -9.01 -13.55
CA VAL A 58 -11.78 -10.02 -14.64
C VAL A 58 -12.47 -9.51 -15.89
N LEU A 59 -13.64 -8.85 -15.75
CA LEU A 59 -14.36 -8.29 -16.90
C LEU A 59 -13.55 -7.15 -17.55
N ALA A 60 -12.98 -6.26 -16.73
CA ALA A 60 -12.24 -5.11 -17.20
C ALA A 60 -10.90 -5.49 -17.85
N SER A 61 -10.32 -6.65 -17.52
CA SER A 61 -9.07 -7.14 -18.15
C SER A 61 -9.20 -7.37 -19.67
N ARG A 62 -10.44 -7.51 -20.18
CA ARG A 62 -10.70 -7.74 -21.61
C ARG A 62 -10.60 -6.47 -22.48
N HIS A 63 -10.72 -5.30 -21.87
CA HIS A 63 -10.72 -4.02 -22.58
C HIS A 63 -9.52 -3.17 -22.19
N LEU A 64 -8.78 -2.69 -23.16
CA LEU A 64 -7.53 -1.93 -22.97
C LEU A 64 -7.73 -0.69 -22.07
N LEU A 65 -8.81 0.05 -22.29
CA LEU A 65 -9.15 1.26 -21.55
C LEU A 65 -9.49 0.93 -20.08
N LEU A 66 -10.27 -0.13 -19.87
CA LEU A 66 -10.61 -0.58 -18.52
C LEU A 66 -9.37 -1.08 -17.77
N LYS A 67 -8.52 -1.86 -18.45
CA LYS A 67 -7.32 -2.47 -17.90
C LYS A 67 -6.28 -1.44 -17.43
N TYR A 68 -6.02 -0.40 -18.23
CA TYR A 68 -4.95 0.56 -17.94
C TYR A 68 -5.41 1.87 -17.30
N MET A 69 -6.69 2.15 -17.31
CA MET A 69 -7.24 3.38 -16.75
C MET A 69 -8.13 3.11 -15.54
N LEU A 70 -9.18 2.28 -15.69
CA LEU A 70 -10.20 2.12 -14.65
C LEU A 70 -9.81 1.13 -13.55
N ILE A 71 -9.18 -0.02 -13.88
CA ILE A 71 -8.75 -0.97 -12.83
C ILE A 71 -7.70 -0.34 -11.91
N PRO A 72 -6.63 0.31 -12.40
CA PRO A 72 -5.68 1.01 -11.54
C PRO A 72 -6.34 2.10 -10.69
N PHE A 73 -7.25 2.87 -11.28
CA PHE A 73 -7.97 3.95 -10.60
C PHE A 73 -8.84 3.42 -9.46
N PHE A 74 -9.80 2.55 -9.76
CA PHE A 74 -10.69 2.01 -8.74
C PHE A 74 -9.96 1.07 -7.78
N GLY A 75 -8.96 0.33 -8.26
CA GLY A 75 -8.12 -0.50 -7.42
C GLY A 75 -7.37 0.31 -6.37
N ALA A 76 -6.77 1.43 -6.76
CA ALA A 76 -6.07 2.29 -5.83
C ALA A 76 -7.02 2.95 -4.82
N ILE A 77 -8.18 3.46 -5.27
CA ILE A 77 -9.17 4.10 -4.39
C ILE A 77 -9.81 3.09 -3.43
N LEU A 78 -10.20 1.91 -3.93
CA LEU A 78 -10.98 0.94 -3.16
C LEU A 78 -10.12 0.03 -2.29
N LEU A 79 -8.89 -0.27 -2.70
CA LEU A 79 -8.02 -1.22 -2.01
C LEU A 79 -6.79 -0.56 -1.39
N GLY A 80 -6.47 0.66 -1.81
CA GLY A 80 -5.24 1.34 -1.43
C GLY A 80 -3.99 0.69 -2.06
N ASN A 81 -2.85 1.32 -1.85
CA ASN A 81 -1.54 0.80 -2.26
C ASN A 81 -0.93 0.03 -1.06
N PRO A 82 -0.38 -1.20 -1.18
CA PRO A 82 -0.09 -1.95 -2.42
C PRO A 82 -1.18 -2.93 -2.87
N SER A 83 -2.34 -2.96 -2.18
CA SER A 83 -3.39 -3.95 -2.47
C SER A 83 -3.96 -3.84 -3.89
N ALA A 84 -3.95 -2.63 -4.47
CA ALA A 84 -4.34 -2.43 -5.87
C ALA A 84 -3.50 -3.27 -6.85
N LEU A 85 -2.20 -3.47 -6.56
CA LEU A 85 -1.31 -4.28 -7.40
C LEU A 85 -1.72 -5.75 -7.44
N THR A 86 -2.33 -6.26 -6.37
CA THR A 86 -2.75 -7.67 -6.33
C THR A 86 -3.86 -8.02 -7.33
N LEU A 87 -4.58 -7.02 -7.86
CA LEU A 87 -5.54 -7.24 -8.94
C LEU A 87 -4.87 -7.72 -10.23
N GLY A 88 -3.59 -7.42 -10.42
CA GLY A 88 -2.80 -7.91 -11.54
C GLY A 88 -2.68 -9.44 -11.64
N ARG A 89 -2.96 -10.18 -10.56
CA ARG A 89 -2.99 -11.66 -10.58
C ARG A 89 -4.07 -12.24 -11.51
N PHE A 90 -5.11 -11.46 -11.80
CA PHE A 90 -6.19 -11.87 -12.72
C PHE A 90 -5.86 -11.58 -14.19
N LEU A 91 -4.73 -10.93 -14.46
CA LEU A 91 -4.27 -10.58 -15.80
C LEU A 91 -3.36 -11.68 -16.37
N ALA A 92 -3.26 -11.72 -17.69
CA ALA A 92 -2.28 -12.56 -18.37
C ALA A 92 -0.85 -12.11 -18.03
N GLU A 93 0.12 -13.02 -18.07
CA GLU A 93 1.53 -12.71 -17.75
C GLU A 93 2.08 -11.55 -18.58
N LYS A 94 1.71 -11.49 -19.85
CA LYS A 94 2.08 -10.40 -20.76
C LYS A 94 1.59 -9.03 -20.26
N ASP A 95 0.43 -8.97 -19.63
CA ASP A 95 -0.23 -7.72 -19.25
C ASP A 95 0.22 -7.20 -17.87
N LYS A 96 0.88 -8.04 -17.07
CA LYS A 96 1.31 -7.69 -15.71
C LYS A 96 2.29 -6.51 -15.65
N PRO A 97 3.32 -6.41 -16.52
CA PRO A 97 4.23 -5.26 -16.53
C PRO A 97 3.50 -3.94 -16.82
N SER A 98 2.57 -3.95 -17.78
CA SER A 98 1.79 -2.77 -18.16
C SER A 98 0.82 -2.35 -17.06
N TYR A 99 0.18 -3.31 -16.42
CA TYR A 99 -0.68 -3.03 -15.27
C TYR A 99 0.13 -2.48 -14.08
N PHE A 100 1.31 -3.04 -13.80
CA PHE A 100 2.20 -2.50 -12.78
C PHE A 100 2.58 -1.04 -13.08
N ALA A 101 2.97 -0.76 -14.32
CA ALA A 101 3.34 0.59 -14.73
C ALA A 101 2.19 1.58 -14.51
N CYS A 102 0.96 1.19 -14.85
CA CYS A 102 -0.25 2.00 -14.65
C CYS A 102 -0.60 2.18 -13.18
N ALA A 103 -0.69 1.10 -12.43
CA ALA A 103 -1.12 1.15 -11.03
C ALA A 103 -0.11 1.92 -10.17
N SER A 104 1.19 1.68 -10.36
CA SER A 104 2.24 2.41 -9.65
C SER A 104 2.29 3.88 -10.06
N PHE A 105 2.11 4.20 -11.34
CA PHE A 105 2.05 5.58 -11.81
C PHE A 105 0.86 6.31 -11.18
N PHE A 106 -0.33 5.73 -11.20
CA PHE A 106 -1.52 6.33 -10.60
C PHE A 106 -1.33 6.56 -9.11
N CYS A 107 -0.83 5.57 -8.38
CA CYS A 107 -0.59 5.66 -6.93
C CYS A 107 0.46 6.72 -6.53
N HIS A 108 1.36 7.10 -7.44
CA HIS A 108 2.44 8.02 -7.13
C HIS A 108 2.36 9.37 -7.85
N THR A 109 1.48 9.54 -8.83
CA THR A 109 1.40 10.80 -9.55
C THR A 109 0.03 11.46 -9.41
N SER A 110 -1.05 10.73 -9.68
CA SER A 110 -2.38 11.33 -9.78
C SER A 110 -3.21 11.20 -8.51
N SER A 111 -2.84 10.28 -7.63
CA SER A 111 -3.57 10.01 -6.39
C SER A 111 -3.18 10.93 -5.23
N GLY A 112 -2.28 11.89 -5.43
CA GLY A 112 -1.83 12.81 -4.39
C GLY A 112 -2.95 13.64 -3.75
N VAL A 113 -4.13 13.70 -4.38
CA VAL A 113 -5.34 14.29 -3.79
C VAL A 113 -6.06 13.34 -2.80
N PHE A 114 -5.67 12.06 -2.73
CA PHE A 114 -6.28 11.05 -1.88
C PHE A 114 -5.31 10.57 -0.78
N PRO A 115 -5.44 11.05 0.45
CA PRO A 115 -4.48 10.78 1.53
C PRO A 115 -4.35 9.30 1.89
N HIS A 116 -5.40 8.50 1.69
CA HIS A 116 -5.44 7.07 2.01
C HIS A 116 -4.71 6.18 1.00
N ILE A 117 -4.40 6.70 -0.20
CA ILE A 117 -3.68 5.94 -1.22
C ILE A 117 -2.18 6.08 -1.02
N ASN A 118 -1.68 7.32 -0.95
CA ASN A 118 -0.27 7.61 -0.74
C ASN A 118 -0.09 8.97 -0.06
N ALA A 119 0.25 8.92 1.23
CA ALA A 119 0.45 10.11 2.03
C ALA A 119 1.60 11.01 1.53
N SER A 120 2.67 10.40 1.00
CA SER A 120 3.83 11.15 0.50
C SER A 120 3.45 12.04 -0.69
N GLU A 121 2.62 11.55 -1.58
CA GLU A 121 2.17 12.30 -2.76
C GLU A 121 1.22 13.44 -2.40
N LEU A 122 0.47 13.29 -1.32
CA LEU A 122 -0.35 14.38 -0.79
C LEU A 122 0.50 15.61 -0.46
N PHE A 123 1.68 15.42 0.16
CA PHE A 123 2.56 16.53 0.52
C PHE A 123 3.17 17.21 -0.71
N ILE A 124 3.44 16.47 -1.78
CA ILE A 124 3.90 17.04 -3.05
C ILE A 124 2.80 17.92 -3.65
N PHE A 125 1.58 17.39 -3.72
CA PHE A 125 0.43 18.11 -4.22
C PHE A 125 0.15 19.38 -3.38
N LEU A 126 0.12 19.25 -2.05
CA LEU A 126 -0.14 20.37 -1.14
C LEU A 126 0.97 21.43 -1.20
N GLY A 127 2.23 21.03 -1.38
CA GLY A 127 3.33 21.97 -1.56
C GLY A 127 3.08 22.92 -2.74
N ILE A 128 2.69 22.40 -3.89
CA ILE A 128 2.36 23.20 -5.08
C ILE A 128 1.03 23.94 -4.91
N ALA A 129 0.00 23.26 -4.36
CA ALA A 129 -1.32 23.86 -4.14
C ALA A 129 -1.26 25.09 -3.24
N ARG A 130 -0.42 25.08 -2.20
CA ARG A 130 -0.21 26.23 -1.33
C ARG A 130 0.33 27.45 -2.09
N GLY A 131 1.23 27.24 -3.05
CA GLY A 131 1.69 28.32 -3.92
C GLY A 131 0.58 28.92 -4.78
N VAL A 132 -0.32 28.09 -5.29
CA VAL A 132 -1.51 28.52 -6.02
C VAL A 132 -2.46 29.32 -5.13
N GLU A 133 -2.68 28.83 -3.90
CA GLU A 133 -3.53 29.47 -2.90
C GLU A 133 -2.98 30.82 -2.44
N MET A 134 -1.66 30.97 -2.27
CA MET A 134 -1.01 32.25 -1.95
C MET A 134 -1.28 33.33 -2.98
N LEU A 135 -1.57 32.96 -4.23
CA LEU A 135 -1.98 33.89 -5.29
C LEU A 135 -3.48 34.17 -5.31
N GLY A 136 -4.26 33.61 -4.39
CA GLY A 136 -5.71 33.76 -4.29
C GLY A 136 -6.52 32.88 -5.24
N TYR A 137 -5.89 31.90 -5.91
CA TYR A 137 -6.59 30.99 -6.81
C TYR A 137 -7.16 29.76 -6.07
N PRO A 138 -8.34 29.25 -6.48
CA PRO A 138 -8.90 28.04 -5.91
C PRO A 138 -8.09 26.80 -6.30
N VAL A 139 -7.89 25.87 -5.36
CA VAL A 139 -7.09 24.65 -5.58
C VAL A 139 -7.88 23.54 -6.29
N TYR A 140 -9.23 23.51 -6.16
CA TYR A 140 -10.04 22.43 -6.72
C TYR A 140 -9.89 22.23 -8.24
N PRO A 141 -9.72 23.28 -9.09
CA PRO A 141 -9.52 23.06 -10.52
C PRO A 141 -8.19 22.38 -10.82
N LEU A 142 -7.13 22.68 -10.04
CA LEU A 142 -5.85 21.99 -10.13
C LEU A 142 -6.00 20.50 -9.77
N ALA A 143 -6.68 20.18 -8.66
CA ALA A 143 -6.92 18.81 -8.21
C ALA A 143 -7.70 17.99 -9.25
N LEU A 144 -8.78 18.55 -9.80
CA LEU A 144 -9.59 17.87 -10.82
C LEU A 144 -8.80 17.61 -12.10
N ARG A 145 -8.02 18.61 -12.56
CA ARG A 145 -7.18 18.45 -13.76
C ARG A 145 -5.99 17.52 -13.51
N TYR A 146 -5.42 17.51 -12.31
CA TYR A 146 -4.39 16.57 -11.93
C TYR A 146 -4.87 15.12 -12.02
N LEU A 147 -6.09 14.86 -11.52
CA LEU A 147 -6.71 13.55 -11.60
C LEU A 147 -7.03 13.13 -13.05
N THR A 148 -7.68 14.02 -13.82
CA THR A 148 -8.08 13.71 -15.20
C THR A 148 -6.89 13.55 -16.14
N ALA A 149 -5.91 14.46 -16.10
CA ALA A 149 -4.66 14.35 -16.86
C ALA A 149 -3.90 13.07 -16.49
N GLY A 150 -3.90 12.70 -15.19
CA GLY A 150 -3.30 11.48 -14.70
C GLY A 150 -3.94 10.21 -15.25
N LEU A 151 -5.25 10.18 -15.39
CA LEU A 151 -5.95 9.03 -16.02
C LEU A 151 -5.54 8.85 -17.49
N PHE A 152 -5.46 9.95 -18.26
CA PHE A 152 -4.99 9.90 -19.65
C PHE A 152 -3.51 9.49 -19.75
N ALA A 153 -2.65 10.09 -18.92
CA ALA A 153 -1.23 9.73 -18.87
C ALA A 153 -1.01 8.27 -18.48
N ASN A 154 -1.86 7.75 -17.59
CA ASN A 154 -1.85 6.37 -17.15
C ASN A 154 -2.19 5.40 -18.29
N PHE A 155 -3.24 5.69 -19.05
CA PHE A 155 -3.59 4.92 -20.23
C PHE A 155 -2.43 4.85 -21.24
N LEU A 156 -1.83 6.01 -21.54
CA LEU A 156 -0.66 6.07 -22.43
C LEU A 156 0.52 5.25 -21.89
N CYS A 157 0.78 5.34 -20.59
CA CYS A 157 1.82 4.56 -19.92
C CYS A 157 1.59 3.06 -20.12
N GLY A 158 0.37 2.58 -19.99
CA GLY A 158 -0.01 1.19 -20.21
C GLY A 158 0.26 0.72 -21.64
N VAL A 159 -0.19 1.51 -22.61
CA VAL A 159 0.00 1.21 -24.04
C VAL A 159 1.49 1.15 -24.42
N VAL A 160 2.28 2.13 -23.95
CA VAL A 160 3.73 2.15 -24.22
C VAL A 160 4.42 0.98 -23.51
N THR A 161 4.00 0.65 -22.28
CA THR A 161 4.59 -0.49 -21.56
C THR A 161 4.27 -1.82 -22.26
N ASP A 162 3.09 -1.98 -22.84
CA ASP A 162 2.76 -3.16 -23.67
C ASP A 162 3.75 -3.31 -24.82
N ARG A 163 4.00 -2.21 -25.55
CA ARG A 163 4.93 -2.23 -26.70
C ARG A 163 6.36 -2.53 -26.28
N THR A 164 6.82 -1.94 -25.18
CA THR A 164 8.16 -2.23 -24.64
C THR A 164 8.24 -3.65 -24.09
N THR A 165 7.18 -4.19 -23.48
CA THR A 165 7.12 -5.59 -23.04
C THR A 165 7.22 -6.56 -24.22
N ASP A 166 6.49 -6.32 -25.30
CA ASP A 166 6.59 -7.11 -26.53
C ASP A 166 8.01 -7.05 -27.13
N TYR A 167 8.63 -5.87 -27.14
CA TYR A 167 10.00 -5.71 -27.65
C TYR A 167 11.01 -6.51 -26.81
N TYR A 168 11.00 -6.34 -25.48
CA TYR A 168 11.94 -7.04 -24.61
C TYR A 168 11.67 -8.55 -24.53
N SER A 169 10.42 -9.00 -24.60
CA SER A 169 10.07 -10.41 -24.69
C SER A 169 10.68 -11.07 -25.92
N ARG A 170 10.57 -10.44 -27.09
CA ARG A 170 11.22 -10.91 -28.34
C ARG A 170 12.73 -10.91 -28.24
N LYS A 171 13.32 -9.85 -27.67
CA LYS A 171 14.77 -9.70 -27.53
C LYS A 171 15.38 -10.76 -26.59
N THR A 172 14.68 -11.11 -25.52
CA THR A 172 15.12 -12.13 -24.57
C THR A 172 14.71 -13.54 -24.96
N LYS A 173 13.96 -13.72 -26.04
CA LYS A 173 13.36 -14.99 -26.48
C LYS A 173 12.47 -15.66 -25.43
N LEU A 174 11.93 -14.89 -24.50
CA LEU A 174 11.00 -15.35 -23.47
C LEU A 174 9.55 -15.16 -23.97
N SER A 175 8.81 -16.26 -24.10
CA SER A 175 7.40 -16.21 -24.52
C SER A 175 6.49 -16.02 -23.31
N LEU A 176 5.87 -14.85 -23.19
CA LEU A 176 4.88 -14.58 -22.15
C LEU A 176 3.49 -15.06 -22.59
N THR A 177 2.79 -15.75 -21.70
CA THR A 177 1.46 -16.31 -22.02
C THR A 177 0.41 -15.20 -22.15
N HIS A 178 -0.43 -15.34 -23.19
CA HIS A 178 -1.54 -14.42 -23.49
C HIS A 178 -2.86 -14.74 -22.76
N LYS A 179 -2.94 -15.92 -22.10
CA LYS A 179 -4.14 -16.32 -21.37
C LYS A 179 -3.92 -16.13 -19.87
N PRO A 180 -4.92 -15.63 -19.14
CA PRO A 180 -4.88 -15.67 -17.68
C PRO A 180 -4.75 -17.11 -17.22
N ASP A 181 -3.78 -17.43 -16.38
CA ASP A 181 -3.68 -18.74 -15.75
C ASP A 181 -4.81 -18.86 -14.70
N VAL A 182 -6.01 -19.16 -15.16
CA VAL A 182 -7.09 -19.64 -14.27
C VAL A 182 -6.77 -21.09 -13.98
N GLN A 183 -5.81 -21.34 -13.12
CA GLN A 183 -5.61 -22.68 -12.60
C GLN A 183 -6.80 -23.05 -11.72
N ASN A 184 -7.64 -23.95 -12.24
CA ASN A 184 -8.52 -24.79 -11.45
C ASN A 184 -7.64 -25.63 -10.50
N GLN A 185 -7.47 -25.16 -9.28
CA GLN A 185 -7.05 -26.02 -8.20
C GLN A 185 -8.28 -26.78 -7.70
N THR A 186 -8.62 -27.86 -8.40
CA THR A 186 -9.42 -28.93 -7.84
C THR A 186 -8.58 -29.63 -6.78
N SER A 187 -9.13 -29.64 -5.59
CA SER A 187 -8.73 -30.40 -4.42
C SER A 187 -8.45 -31.87 -4.76
N GLY A 188 -7.20 -32.28 -4.63
CA GLY A 188 -6.82 -33.66 -4.51
C GLY A 188 -6.75 -34.03 -3.02
N SER A 189 -7.70 -34.78 -2.56
CA SER A 189 -7.65 -35.51 -1.31
C SER A 189 -6.64 -36.65 -1.45
N SER A 190 -5.57 -36.63 -0.68
CA SER A 190 -4.72 -37.81 -0.47
C SER A 190 -4.81 -38.25 1.00
N GLU A 191 -5.24 -39.51 1.14
CA GLU A 191 -5.34 -40.24 2.38
C GLU A 191 -3.99 -40.37 3.08
N CYS A 192 -4.04 -40.33 4.39
CA CYS A 192 -2.91 -40.47 5.32
C CYS A 192 -2.62 -41.96 5.61
N PRO A 193 -1.38 -42.41 5.56
CA PRO A 193 -1.01 -43.70 6.17
C PRO A 193 -0.67 -43.53 7.66
N PRO A 194 -0.78 -44.61 8.48
CA PRO A 194 -0.77 -44.47 9.93
C PRO A 194 0.62 -44.48 10.57
N ASP A 195 0.66 -43.81 11.70
CA ASP A 195 1.60 -43.78 12.82
C ASP A 195 2.94 -44.53 12.73
N THR A 196 3.99 -43.71 12.84
CA THR A 196 5.27 -44.14 13.44
C THR A 196 5.77 -43.02 14.36
N ASP A 197 6.32 -43.40 15.52
CA ASP A 197 6.86 -42.57 16.59
C ASP A 197 7.67 -41.38 16.08
N THR A 198 7.08 -40.18 16.15
CA THR A 198 7.72 -38.95 15.75
C THR A 198 8.11 -38.13 16.99
N PRO A 199 9.30 -37.50 17.02
CA PRO A 199 9.79 -36.74 18.17
C PRO A 199 9.02 -35.42 18.41
N TRP A 200 7.97 -35.15 17.64
CA TRP A 200 7.23 -33.89 17.68
C TRP A 200 5.98 -33.94 18.55
N ASN A 201 5.76 -32.86 19.30
CA ASN A 201 4.61 -32.72 20.18
C ASN A 201 3.51 -31.90 19.56
N GLU A 202 2.27 -32.20 19.87
CA GLU A 202 1.09 -31.45 19.51
C GLU A 202 0.91 -30.26 20.44
N ILE A 203 0.49 -29.11 19.85
CA ILE A 203 0.14 -27.89 20.59
C ILE A 203 -1.25 -27.44 20.25
N ARG A 204 -1.88 -26.78 21.23
CA ARG A 204 -3.15 -26.07 21.09
C ARG A 204 -2.91 -24.58 21.20
N ILE A 205 -3.42 -23.82 20.23
CA ILE A 205 -3.29 -22.36 20.15
C ILE A 205 -4.70 -21.77 20.15
N THR A 206 -5.00 -20.94 21.14
CA THR A 206 -6.30 -20.26 21.26
C THR A 206 -6.19 -18.79 20.93
N ALA A 207 -7.29 -18.18 20.49
CA ALA A 207 -7.35 -16.74 20.31
C ALA A 207 -7.24 -15.99 21.65
N GLY A 208 -6.63 -14.81 21.63
CA GLY A 208 -6.66 -13.90 22.76
C GLY A 208 -8.05 -13.23 22.91
N ARG A 209 -8.18 -12.31 23.88
CA ARG A 209 -9.46 -11.68 24.24
C ARG A 209 -10.11 -10.92 23.09
N SER A 210 -9.32 -10.32 22.20
CA SER A 210 -9.77 -9.55 21.03
C SER A 210 -9.54 -10.29 19.73
N GLY A 211 -9.12 -11.56 19.77
CA GLY A 211 -8.78 -12.38 18.63
C GLY A 211 -9.99 -13.04 17.97
N TYR A 212 -9.72 -13.65 16.83
CA TYR A 212 -10.68 -14.43 16.04
C TYR A 212 -10.10 -15.79 15.70
N GLY A 213 -10.96 -16.81 15.60
CA GLY A 213 -10.64 -18.16 15.15
C GLY A 213 -10.06 -19.08 16.23
N GLY A 214 -9.60 -20.24 15.83
CA GLY A 214 -9.10 -21.29 16.73
C GLY A 214 -10.22 -22.00 17.53
N PRO A 215 -9.85 -22.94 18.41
CA PRO A 215 -8.47 -23.32 18.70
C PRO A 215 -7.81 -24.08 17.56
N LEU A 216 -6.59 -23.71 17.21
CA LEU A 216 -5.77 -24.51 16.30
C LEU A 216 -5.08 -25.62 17.09
N ILE A 217 -5.25 -26.85 16.64
CA ILE A 217 -4.53 -28.02 17.14
C ILE A 217 -3.58 -28.45 16.03
N VAL A 218 -2.28 -28.27 16.25
CA VAL A 218 -1.28 -28.52 15.21
C VAL A 218 -0.13 -29.36 15.76
N LYS A 219 0.32 -30.31 14.94
CA LYS A 219 1.47 -31.19 15.24
C LYS A 219 2.35 -31.23 13.99
N PRO A 220 3.67 -31.03 14.10
CA PRO A 220 4.58 -31.25 12.97
C PRO A 220 4.58 -32.75 12.58
N ASP A 221 4.84 -33.01 11.30
CA ASP A 221 5.00 -34.34 10.74
C ASP A 221 6.32 -34.44 9.94
N PRO A 222 6.76 -35.62 9.47
CA PRO A 222 8.02 -35.78 8.74
C PRO A 222 8.16 -34.92 7.49
N VAL A 223 7.05 -34.55 6.86
CA VAL A 223 6.99 -33.67 5.67
C VAL A 223 6.83 -32.21 6.08
N ARG A 224 5.85 -31.93 6.95
CA ARG A 224 5.50 -30.58 7.42
C ARG A 224 6.10 -30.34 8.80
N ASN A 225 7.34 -29.90 8.86
CA ASN A 225 8.07 -29.64 10.11
C ASN A 225 8.66 -28.23 10.21
N LYS A 226 8.41 -27.36 9.23
CA LYS A 226 8.90 -26.00 9.20
C LYS A 226 7.84 -25.01 9.71
N LEU A 227 8.24 -24.16 10.64
CA LEU A 227 7.48 -23.00 11.06
C LEU A 227 7.99 -21.78 10.29
N VAL A 228 7.13 -21.14 9.52
CA VAL A 228 7.52 -19.91 8.78
C VAL A 228 6.99 -18.69 9.54
N TYR A 229 7.87 -17.75 9.87
CA TYR A 229 7.43 -16.47 10.41
C TYR A 229 7.67 -15.31 9.43
N VAL A 230 6.65 -14.46 9.24
CA VAL A 230 6.64 -13.30 8.35
C VAL A 230 6.10 -12.11 9.11
N THR A 231 6.98 -11.43 9.81
CA THR A 231 6.66 -10.32 10.71
C THR A 231 7.30 -9.01 10.23
N GLY A 232 6.75 -7.89 10.62
CA GLY A 232 7.24 -6.57 10.21
C GLY A 232 8.73 -6.38 10.55
N GLY A 233 9.50 -5.97 9.54
CA GLY A 233 10.96 -5.81 9.67
C GLY A 233 11.75 -7.11 9.79
N GLY A 234 11.13 -8.30 9.62
CA GLY A 234 11.81 -9.59 9.75
C GLY A 234 12.23 -9.95 11.19
N ILE A 235 11.70 -9.24 12.18
CA ILE A 235 12.01 -9.47 13.61
C ILE A 235 11.35 -10.78 14.05
N ARG A 236 12.13 -11.66 14.69
CA ARG A 236 11.64 -12.93 15.23
C ARG A 236 10.79 -12.72 16.49
N PRO A 237 9.50 -13.09 16.48
CA PRO A 237 8.63 -12.94 17.65
C PRO A 237 8.94 -13.96 18.74
N ALA A 238 8.77 -13.59 20.01
CA ALA A 238 8.97 -14.49 21.14
C ALA A 238 8.06 -15.73 21.12
N ILE A 239 6.89 -15.67 20.49
CA ILE A 239 5.98 -16.83 20.36
C ILE A 239 6.56 -17.91 19.47
N VAL A 240 7.43 -17.58 18.51
CA VAL A 240 8.13 -18.54 17.65
C VAL A 240 9.03 -19.45 18.50
N ASP A 241 9.81 -18.87 19.42
CA ASP A 241 10.67 -19.61 20.33
C ASP A 241 9.88 -20.56 21.24
N LYS A 242 8.69 -20.12 21.69
CA LYS A 242 7.81 -20.96 22.49
C LYS A 242 7.24 -22.13 21.69
N ILE A 243 6.80 -21.87 20.45
CA ILE A 243 6.29 -22.94 19.57
C ILE A 243 7.39 -23.96 19.26
N GLU A 244 8.60 -23.52 18.91
CA GLU A 244 9.74 -24.43 18.69
C GLU A 244 10.05 -25.32 19.91
N LYS A 245 10.09 -24.72 21.10
CA LYS A 245 10.34 -25.46 22.34
C LYS A 245 9.26 -26.50 22.65
N LEU A 246 8.00 -26.17 22.33
CA LEU A 246 6.88 -27.08 22.62
C LEU A 246 6.71 -28.17 21.57
N THR A 247 6.97 -27.88 20.30
CA THR A 247 6.73 -28.82 19.18
C THR A 247 7.97 -29.57 18.73
N GLY A 248 9.18 -29.01 18.94
CA GLY A 248 10.43 -29.52 18.39
C GLY A 248 10.67 -29.20 16.92
N CYS A 249 9.87 -28.28 16.33
CA CYS A 249 10.02 -27.86 14.95
C CYS A 249 11.20 -26.89 14.73
N THR A 250 11.54 -26.63 13.48
CA THR A 250 12.51 -25.59 13.10
C THR A 250 11.80 -24.41 12.48
N SER A 251 12.14 -23.19 12.92
CA SER A 251 11.58 -21.97 12.32
C SER A 251 12.46 -21.39 11.24
N VAL A 252 11.82 -20.74 10.25
CA VAL A 252 12.46 -20.09 9.11
C VAL A 252 11.87 -18.69 8.93
N ASN A 253 12.76 -17.72 8.69
CA ASN A 253 12.33 -16.37 8.33
C ASN A 253 11.88 -16.33 6.87
N GLY A 254 10.59 -16.14 6.63
CA GLY A 254 10.00 -16.12 5.29
C GLY A 254 10.36 -14.91 4.44
N PHE A 255 11.08 -13.90 4.98
CA PHE A 255 11.66 -12.83 4.18
C PHE A 255 13.05 -13.15 3.64
N SER A 256 13.83 -13.94 4.36
CA SER A 256 15.22 -14.26 3.99
C SER A 256 15.37 -15.60 3.30
N SER A 257 14.40 -16.50 3.45
CA SER A 257 14.47 -17.85 2.90
C SER A 257 13.11 -18.31 2.39
N SER A 258 13.09 -18.92 1.20
CA SER A 258 11.89 -19.56 0.66
C SER A 258 11.81 -21.00 1.15
N VAL A 259 10.66 -21.38 1.69
CA VAL A 259 10.34 -22.74 2.10
C VAL A 259 9.20 -23.25 1.22
N PRO A 260 9.27 -24.47 0.65
CA PRO A 260 8.14 -25.07 -0.06
C PRO A 260 6.90 -25.12 0.84
N ASP A 261 5.74 -24.78 0.29
CA ASP A 261 4.48 -24.73 1.05
C ASP A 261 4.13 -26.08 1.68
N GLU A 262 4.60 -27.17 1.08
CA GLU A 262 4.39 -28.56 1.53
C GLU A 262 5.19 -28.91 2.79
N GLU A 263 6.26 -28.18 3.09
CA GLU A 263 7.08 -28.37 4.30
C GLU A 263 6.61 -27.52 5.49
N VAL A 264 5.68 -26.57 5.25
CA VAL A 264 5.21 -25.64 6.28
C VAL A 264 4.04 -26.23 7.05
N PHE A 265 4.24 -26.49 8.37
CA PHE A 265 3.15 -26.91 9.22
C PHE A 265 2.39 -25.75 9.88
N LEU A 266 3.05 -24.61 10.08
CA LEU A 266 2.47 -23.43 10.74
C LEU A 266 3.11 -22.14 10.23
N ALA A 267 2.29 -21.13 9.98
CA ALA A 267 2.76 -19.80 9.66
C ALA A 267 2.46 -18.82 10.82
N VAL A 268 3.44 -18.00 11.20
CA VAL A 268 3.31 -16.92 12.18
C VAL A 268 3.45 -15.58 11.50
N ILE A 269 2.44 -14.73 11.66
CA ILE A 269 2.39 -13.40 11.02
C ILE A 269 2.06 -12.30 12.03
N ASP A 270 2.40 -11.05 11.70
CA ASP A 270 1.94 -9.83 12.37
C ASP A 270 1.16 -8.97 11.39
N CYS A 271 -0.10 -9.22 11.22
CA CYS A 271 -0.87 -8.58 10.16
C CYS A 271 -2.12 -7.89 10.71
N GLY A 272 -2.24 -6.57 10.49
CA GLY A 272 -3.38 -5.76 10.90
C GLY A 272 -4.62 -5.86 10.00
N GLY A 273 -4.83 -6.97 9.27
CA GLY A 273 -6.03 -7.19 8.45
C GLY A 273 -5.82 -7.05 6.95
N THR A 274 -4.58 -7.08 6.48
CA THR A 274 -4.23 -7.03 5.05
C THR A 274 -4.23 -8.42 4.41
N LEU A 275 -3.76 -8.50 3.18
CA LEU A 275 -3.68 -9.73 2.38
C LEU A 275 -2.95 -10.89 3.09
N ARG A 276 -1.94 -10.61 3.93
CA ARG A 276 -1.12 -11.62 4.62
C ARG A 276 -1.95 -12.52 5.52
N CYS A 277 -2.99 -12.00 6.17
CA CYS A 277 -3.83 -12.78 7.09
C CYS A 277 -4.46 -14.01 6.42
N GLY A 278 -4.83 -13.90 5.15
CA GLY A 278 -5.43 -14.99 4.40
C GLY A 278 -4.51 -15.71 3.41
N LEU A 279 -3.25 -15.32 3.30
CA LEU A 279 -2.33 -15.87 2.31
C LEU A 279 -2.00 -17.34 2.59
N TYR A 280 -1.58 -17.65 3.81
CA TYR A 280 -1.26 -19.01 4.24
C TYR A 280 -2.51 -19.86 4.44
N PRO A 281 -3.62 -19.37 5.05
CA PRO A 281 -4.89 -20.10 5.07
C PRO A 281 -5.40 -20.50 3.69
N LYS A 282 -5.21 -19.64 2.66
CA LYS A 282 -5.56 -19.99 1.27
C LYS A 282 -4.80 -21.22 0.75
N LYS A 283 -3.59 -21.45 1.25
CA LYS A 283 -2.74 -22.60 0.90
C LYS A 283 -3.01 -23.82 1.80
N GLY A 284 -4.00 -23.75 2.69
CA GLY A 284 -4.30 -24.78 3.67
C GLY A 284 -3.28 -24.87 4.82
N ILE A 285 -2.49 -23.82 5.03
CA ILE A 285 -1.48 -23.76 6.08
C ILE A 285 -2.08 -23.08 7.32
N PRO A 286 -2.10 -23.75 8.49
CA PRO A 286 -2.51 -23.15 9.75
C PRO A 286 -1.73 -21.86 10.03
N THR A 287 -2.43 -20.82 10.44
CA THR A 287 -1.85 -19.47 10.54
C THR A 287 -2.16 -18.82 11.89
N VAL A 288 -1.12 -18.38 12.55
CA VAL A 288 -1.14 -17.65 13.81
C VAL A 288 -0.84 -16.19 13.52
N ASN A 289 -1.75 -15.30 13.90
CA ASN A 289 -1.52 -13.87 13.85
C ASN A 289 -1.32 -13.30 15.26
N ILE A 290 -0.25 -12.54 15.45
CA ILE A 290 0.06 -11.89 16.72
C ILE A 290 -0.92 -10.73 16.97
N MET A 291 -1.35 -10.06 15.89
CA MET A 291 -2.24 -8.91 15.97
C MET A 291 -3.70 -9.35 16.18
N PRO A 292 -4.52 -8.57 16.94
CA PRO A 292 -5.94 -8.84 17.18
C PRO A 292 -6.77 -8.54 15.93
N THR A 293 -6.67 -9.40 14.92
CA THR A 293 -7.30 -9.17 13.62
C THR A 293 -8.37 -10.22 13.37
N GLY A 294 -9.61 -9.78 13.23
CA GLY A 294 -10.72 -10.63 12.85
C GLY A 294 -10.67 -11.05 11.38
N LYS A 295 -11.70 -11.75 10.94
CA LYS A 295 -11.88 -12.20 9.54
C LYS A 295 -12.05 -11.00 8.61
N SER A 296 -10.95 -10.49 8.08
CA SER A 296 -10.90 -9.26 7.28
C SER A 296 -9.91 -9.36 6.12
N GLY A 297 -10.06 -8.46 5.14
CA GLY A 297 -9.20 -8.38 3.97
C GLY A 297 -9.66 -9.24 2.78
N PRO A 298 -8.97 -9.14 1.64
CA PRO A 298 -9.37 -9.76 0.37
C PRO A 298 -9.43 -11.29 0.39
N LEU A 299 -8.69 -11.93 1.30
CA LEU A 299 -8.64 -13.38 1.46
C LEU A 299 -9.39 -13.87 2.72
N ALA A 300 -10.25 -13.04 3.30
CA ALA A 300 -11.02 -13.37 4.51
C ALA A 300 -11.81 -14.70 4.41
N ARG A 301 -12.24 -15.10 3.20
CA ARG A 301 -12.95 -16.36 2.99
C ARG A 301 -12.15 -17.61 3.36
N TYR A 302 -10.81 -17.53 3.32
CA TYR A 302 -9.92 -18.64 3.67
C TYR A 302 -9.52 -18.65 5.15
N MET A 303 -9.84 -17.57 5.88
CA MET A 303 -9.59 -17.47 7.31
C MET A 303 -10.74 -18.17 8.06
N THR A 304 -10.72 -19.50 8.00
CA THR A 304 -11.64 -20.35 8.78
C THR A 304 -11.09 -20.54 10.21
N GLU A 305 -11.95 -20.91 11.13
CA GLU A 305 -11.56 -21.12 12.52
C GLU A 305 -10.54 -22.26 12.68
N ASP A 306 -10.55 -23.22 11.75
CA ASP A 306 -9.63 -24.36 11.70
C ASP A 306 -8.24 -24.02 11.13
N LEU A 307 -8.08 -22.90 10.43
CA LEU A 307 -6.86 -22.53 9.73
C LEU A 307 -6.27 -21.20 10.19
N TYR A 308 -6.99 -20.43 11.02
CA TYR A 308 -6.54 -19.12 11.43
C TYR A 308 -6.91 -18.80 12.87
N VAL A 309 -5.95 -18.22 13.58
CA VAL A 309 -6.14 -17.71 14.94
C VAL A 309 -5.39 -16.40 15.12
N SER A 310 -5.99 -15.43 15.79
CA SER A 310 -5.40 -14.11 16.00
C SER A 310 -5.39 -13.66 17.47
N ASP A 311 -4.67 -12.57 17.76
CA ASP A 311 -4.39 -12.07 19.11
C ASP A 311 -3.64 -13.13 19.95
N VAL A 312 -2.67 -13.80 19.30
CA VAL A 312 -1.94 -14.90 19.95
C VAL A 312 -0.75 -14.34 20.70
N SER A 313 -0.70 -14.68 21.97
CA SER A 313 0.41 -14.36 22.88
C SER A 313 1.07 -15.65 23.41
N GLY A 314 2.14 -15.50 24.16
CA GLY A 314 2.75 -16.66 24.81
C GLY A 314 1.78 -17.44 25.71
N GLU A 315 0.82 -16.78 26.35
CA GLU A 315 -0.13 -17.41 27.27
C GLU A 315 -1.20 -18.26 26.56
N THR A 316 -1.51 -17.95 25.32
CA THR A 316 -2.54 -18.65 24.54
C THR A 316 -2.05 -19.92 23.83
N ILE A 317 -0.76 -20.28 23.99
CA ILE A 317 -0.13 -21.47 23.41
C ILE A 317 0.14 -22.50 24.53
N GLN A 318 -0.48 -23.67 24.41
CA GLN A 318 -0.40 -24.75 25.40
C GLN A 318 -0.05 -26.11 24.76
N SER A 319 0.63 -26.97 25.52
CA SER A 319 0.87 -28.36 25.08
C SER A 319 -0.36 -29.21 25.38
N THR A 320 -0.78 -30.04 24.43
CA THR A 320 -1.99 -30.88 24.56
C THR A 320 -1.84 -31.99 25.60
N LYS A 321 -0.61 -32.28 26.06
CA LYS A 321 -0.34 -33.36 27.03
C LYS A 321 -0.88 -33.13 28.45
N ASN A 322 -1.41 -31.94 28.77
CA ASN A 322 -1.77 -31.57 30.15
C ASN A 322 -3.17 -30.91 30.30
N GLN A 323 -4.22 -31.41 29.65
CA GLN A 323 -5.58 -30.96 30.08
C GLN A 323 -6.67 -31.98 29.76
N ALA A 324 -7.32 -32.45 30.83
CA ALA A 324 -8.66 -33.01 30.81
C ALA A 324 -9.68 -31.91 30.44
N ALA A 325 -10.67 -32.25 29.63
CA ALA A 325 -11.70 -31.35 29.12
C ALA A 325 -12.51 -30.67 30.22
N GLU A 326 -12.57 -29.36 30.23
CA GLU A 326 -13.68 -28.65 30.89
C GLU A 326 -14.86 -28.51 29.92
N PRO A 327 -16.09 -28.79 30.35
CA PRO A 327 -17.28 -28.74 29.49
C PRO A 327 -17.71 -27.32 29.24
N ALA A 328 -17.99 -27.02 27.96
CA ALA A 328 -18.61 -25.77 27.52
C ALA A 328 -19.99 -25.59 28.20
N THR A 329 -20.12 -24.64 29.07
CA THR A 329 -21.39 -24.24 29.69
C THR A 329 -22.29 -23.59 28.64
N LYS A 330 -23.29 -24.32 28.21
CA LYS A 330 -24.42 -23.79 27.43
C LYS A 330 -25.25 -22.87 28.35
N ALA A 331 -25.11 -21.58 28.20
CA ALA A 331 -26.04 -20.63 28.77
C ALA A 331 -27.36 -20.70 27.97
N THR A 332 -28.28 -21.56 28.47
CA THR A 332 -29.60 -21.73 27.91
C THR A 332 -30.57 -20.85 28.71
N GLY A 333 -31.26 -19.95 28.01
CA GLY A 333 -32.72 -19.95 28.21
C GLY A 333 -33.24 -18.68 28.73
N LEU A 334 -33.33 -17.74 29.26
CA LEU A 334 -34.39 -16.75 29.55
C LEU A 334 -34.33 -15.51 28.63
N PHE A 335 -33.15 -15.14 28.18
CA PHE A 335 -32.95 -13.98 27.32
C PHE A 335 -33.45 -14.22 25.89
N THR A 336 -33.37 -15.47 25.40
CA THR A 336 -33.84 -15.82 24.07
C THR A 336 -35.37 -15.88 23.93
N LEU A 337 -36.07 -16.07 25.05
CA LEU A 337 -37.54 -16.07 25.07
C LEU A 337 -38.10 -14.64 25.07
N LEU A 338 -37.47 -13.72 25.78
CA LEU A 338 -37.87 -12.30 25.85
C LEU A 338 -37.62 -11.57 24.51
N THR A 339 -36.58 -11.94 23.75
CA THR A 339 -36.31 -11.34 22.44
C THR A 339 -37.27 -11.80 21.34
N ARG A 340 -38.00 -12.93 21.52
CA ARG A 340 -39.06 -13.37 20.59
C ARG A 340 -40.38 -12.67 20.79
N LEU A 341 -40.65 -12.08 21.95
CA LEU A 341 -41.92 -11.41 22.26
C LEU A 341 -41.98 -9.95 21.79
N PHE A 342 -40.84 -9.34 21.46
CA PHE A 342 -40.74 -7.98 20.92
C PHE A 342 -40.34 -7.97 19.43
N HIS A 343 -41.14 -8.64 18.59
CA HIS A 343 -41.09 -8.42 17.15
C HIS A 343 -42.34 -7.66 16.71
N PRO A 344 -42.17 -6.36 16.45
CA PRO A 344 -42.77 -5.78 15.28
C PRO A 344 -41.68 -5.28 14.34
N GLY A 345 -41.70 -5.78 13.15
CA GLY A 345 -41.19 -5.30 11.86
C GLY A 345 -40.30 -4.05 11.77
N THR A 346 -39.17 -3.98 12.45
CA THR A 346 -38.20 -2.91 12.21
C THR A 346 -36.83 -3.51 11.88
N SER A 347 -36.67 -3.83 10.60
CA SER A 347 -35.38 -4.17 9.98
C SER A 347 -34.34 -3.02 10.01
N LEU A 348 -34.72 -1.85 10.49
CA LEU A 348 -33.89 -0.64 10.57
C LEU A 348 -32.90 -0.64 11.74
N LEU A 349 -33.25 -1.15 12.92
CA LEU A 349 -32.36 -1.15 14.09
C LEU A 349 -31.08 -1.98 13.90
N PRO A 350 -31.16 -3.24 13.44
CA PRO A 350 -29.94 -4.02 13.15
C PRO A 350 -29.12 -3.45 11.99
N ALA A 351 -29.76 -2.80 11.01
CA ALA A 351 -29.06 -2.13 9.93
C ALA A 351 -28.31 -0.89 10.43
N PHE A 352 -28.93 -0.10 11.31
CA PHE A 352 -28.30 1.05 11.95
C PHE A 352 -27.13 0.62 12.84
N GLY A 353 -27.27 -0.42 13.66
CA GLY A 353 -26.21 -0.97 14.49
C GLY A 353 -25.00 -1.48 13.65
N LYS A 354 -25.27 -2.14 12.52
CA LYS A 354 -24.22 -2.54 11.57
C LYS A 354 -23.54 -1.33 10.93
N GLY A 355 -24.28 -0.29 10.59
CA GLY A 355 -23.75 0.97 10.08
C GLY A 355 -22.82 1.65 11.09
N CYS A 356 -23.28 1.83 12.33
CA CYS A 356 -22.45 2.41 13.39
C CYS A 356 -21.16 1.62 13.64
N CYS A 357 -21.24 0.29 13.69
CA CYS A 357 -20.07 -0.57 13.85
C CYS A 357 -19.09 -0.45 12.66
N LEU A 358 -19.60 -0.29 11.44
CA LEU A 358 -18.79 -0.09 10.24
C LEU A 358 -18.04 1.25 10.29
N PHE A 359 -18.73 2.35 10.63
CA PHE A 359 -18.10 3.66 10.78
C PHE A 359 -17.10 3.69 11.93
N TYR A 360 -17.40 3.04 13.06
CA TYR A 360 -16.49 2.93 14.19
C TYR A 360 -15.19 2.21 13.81
N LYS A 361 -15.28 1.07 13.12
CA LYS A 361 -14.10 0.35 12.60
C LYS A 361 -13.33 1.17 11.57
N ALA A 362 -14.04 1.85 10.68
CA ALA A 362 -13.41 2.76 9.71
C ALA A 362 -12.65 3.90 10.40
N SER A 363 -13.21 4.43 11.50
CA SER A 363 -12.56 5.46 12.32
C SER A 363 -11.28 4.93 12.99
N GLN A 364 -11.31 3.71 13.55
CA GLN A 364 -10.12 3.09 14.15
C GLN A 364 -9.00 2.88 13.12
N ASP A 365 -9.31 2.35 11.92
CA ASP A 365 -8.32 2.16 10.85
C ASP A 365 -7.75 3.50 10.38
N SER A 366 -8.60 4.53 10.30
CA SER A 366 -8.19 5.87 9.89
C SER A 366 -7.27 6.50 10.94
N LEU A 367 -7.59 6.34 12.22
CA LEU A 367 -6.75 6.81 13.32
C LEU A 367 -5.39 6.09 13.32
N TYR A 368 -5.40 4.77 13.10
CA TYR A 368 -4.17 4.00 12.98
C TYR A 368 -3.28 4.52 11.83
N THR A 369 -3.87 4.78 10.67
CA THR A 369 -3.16 5.34 9.51
C THR A 369 -2.56 6.72 9.81
N ILE A 370 -3.29 7.58 10.50
CA ILE A 370 -2.80 8.90 10.88
C ILE A 370 -1.62 8.79 11.84
N LEU A 371 -1.76 8.01 12.91
CA LEU A 371 -0.74 7.93 13.96
C LEU A 371 0.53 7.20 13.51
N HIS A 372 0.40 6.13 12.71
CA HIS A 372 1.52 5.26 12.36
C HIS A 372 2.12 5.55 10.98
N THR A 373 1.43 6.29 10.14
CA THR A 373 1.91 6.59 8.78
C THR A 373 2.03 8.10 8.54
N LEU A 374 0.93 8.85 8.71
CA LEU A 374 0.89 10.27 8.39
C LEU A 374 1.74 11.10 9.36
N LEU A 375 1.51 10.96 10.66
CA LEU A 375 2.17 11.78 11.67
C LEU A 375 3.70 11.60 11.70
N PRO A 376 4.27 10.37 11.67
CA PRO A 376 5.71 10.17 11.53
C PRO A 376 6.28 10.76 10.25
N LEU A 377 5.56 10.61 9.12
CA LEU A 377 5.97 11.19 7.84
C LEU A 377 5.95 12.72 7.90
N MET A 378 4.90 13.32 8.46
CA MET A 378 4.80 14.78 8.66
C MET A 378 5.96 15.29 9.52
N GLY A 379 6.27 14.60 10.61
CA GLY A 379 7.41 14.95 11.49
C GLY A 379 8.73 14.91 10.74
N PHE A 380 8.96 13.86 9.96
CA PHE A 380 10.17 13.73 9.16
C PHE A 380 10.28 14.82 8.07
N VAL A 381 9.20 15.06 7.32
CA VAL A 381 9.20 16.08 6.25
C VAL A 381 9.32 17.49 6.82
N SER A 382 8.68 17.79 7.95
CA SER A 382 8.81 19.11 8.59
C SER A 382 10.24 19.37 9.05
N LEU A 383 10.91 18.37 9.62
CA LEU A 383 12.33 18.47 10.02
C LEU A 383 13.25 18.67 8.81
N LEU A 384 13.00 17.93 7.72
CA LEU A 384 13.78 18.06 6.50
C LEU A 384 13.59 19.44 5.84
N THR A 385 12.35 19.93 5.78
CA THR A 385 12.03 21.27 5.27
C THR A 385 12.74 22.34 6.09
N ALA A 386 12.70 22.24 7.42
CA ALA A 386 13.41 23.15 8.31
C ALA A 386 14.93 23.08 8.10
N ALA A 387 15.50 21.90 7.90
CA ALA A 387 16.94 21.73 7.63
C ALA A 387 17.35 22.42 6.32
N VAL A 388 16.53 22.28 5.26
CA VAL A 388 16.74 22.95 3.97
C VAL A 388 16.64 24.48 4.10
N GLU A 389 15.67 24.98 4.87
CA GLU A 389 15.53 26.42 5.15
C GLU A 389 16.71 26.96 5.97
N CYS A 390 17.06 26.32 7.08
CA CYS A 390 18.14 26.76 7.98
C CYS A 390 19.54 26.67 7.35
N SER A 391 19.75 25.72 6.44
CA SER A 391 21.03 25.57 5.73
C SER A 391 21.24 26.58 4.58
N GLY A 392 20.20 27.32 4.18
CA GLY A 392 20.21 28.14 2.98
C GLY A 392 20.20 27.35 1.67
N LEU A 393 20.15 26.01 1.75
CA LEU A 393 20.10 25.13 0.59
C LEU A 393 18.84 25.38 -0.26
N ASN A 394 17.75 25.84 0.38
CA ASN A 394 16.53 26.24 -0.31
C ASN A 394 16.79 27.26 -1.39
N GLN A 395 17.56 28.33 -1.10
CA GLN A 395 17.89 29.37 -2.07
C GLN A 395 18.75 28.83 -3.22
N TRP A 396 19.71 27.97 -2.92
CA TRP A 396 20.57 27.35 -3.94
C TRP A 396 19.79 26.42 -4.86
N ILE A 397 18.93 25.54 -4.28
CA ILE A 397 18.05 24.65 -5.05
C ILE A 397 17.05 25.49 -5.88
N ALA A 398 16.40 26.49 -5.27
CA ALA A 398 15.47 27.36 -5.95
C ALA A 398 16.12 28.07 -7.14
N ALA A 399 17.32 28.62 -6.98
CA ALA A 399 18.07 29.28 -8.05
C ALA A 399 18.34 28.36 -9.25
N ARG A 400 18.47 27.04 -9.04
CA ARG A 400 18.68 26.05 -10.11
C ARG A 400 17.38 25.48 -10.68
N LEU A 401 16.37 25.29 -9.83
CA LEU A 401 15.07 24.74 -10.25
C LEU A 401 14.18 25.77 -10.92
N THR A 402 14.19 27.04 -10.46
CA THR A 402 13.32 28.09 -11.01
C THR A 402 13.48 28.27 -12.52
N PRO A 403 14.68 28.38 -13.11
CA PRO A 403 14.84 28.48 -14.56
C PRO A 403 14.29 27.26 -15.30
N LEU A 404 14.46 26.04 -14.74
CA LEU A 404 13.92 24.81 -15.33
C LEU A 404 12.40 24.72 -15.16
N SER A 405 11.84 25.20 -14.07
CA SER A 405 10.42 25.08 -13.75
C SER A 405 9.57 26.25 -14.27
N SER A 406 10.19 27.33 -14.76
CA SER A 406 9.51 28.53 -15.27
C SER A 406 9.06 28.40 -16.73
N SER A 407 9.40 27.31 -17.39
CA SER A 407 8.99 27.06 -18.77
C SER A 407 8.62 25.59 -19.00
N ILE A 408 7.76 25.33 -19.97
CA ILE A 408 7.40 23.96 -20.33
C ILE A 408 8.62 23.16 -20.85
N GLY A 409 9.51 23.81 -21.62
CA GLY A 409 10.74 23.18 -22.08
C GLY A 409 11.67 22.77 -20.94
N GLY A 410 11.78 23.61 -19.93
CA GLY A 410 12.56 23.29 -18.74
C GLY A 410 11.94 22.16 -17.90
N LEU A 411 10.60 22.12 -17.75
CA LEU A 411 9.91 21.01 -17.09
C LEU A 411 10.06 19.69 -17.86
N LEU A 412 10.03 19.73 -19.19
CA LEU A 412 10.31 18.57 -20.03
C LEU A 412 11.73 18.04 -19.80
N LEU A 413 12.72 18.95 -19.81
CA LEU A 413 14.11 18.59 -19.52
C LEU A 413 14.25 18.01 -18.12
N LEU A 414 13.64 18.63 -17.10
CA LEU A 414 13.64 18.13 -15.74
C LEU A 414 13.04 16.72 -15.65
N GLY A 415 11.89 16.48 -16.25
CA GLY A 415 11.25 15.16 -16.26
C GLY A 415 12.08 14.09 -16.97
N VAL A 416 12.73 14.42 -18.09
CA VAL A 416 13.64 13.49 -18.80
C VAL A 416 14.88 13.17 -17.95
N LEU A 417 15.47 14.19 -17.31
CA LEU A 417 16.61 13.98 -16.41
C LEU A 417 16.26 13.07 -15.22
N ILE A 418 15.12 13.36 -14.56
CA ILE A 418 14.64 12.55 -13.43
C ILE A 418 14.29 11.13 -13.89
N SER A 419 13.76 10.95 -15.10
CA SER A 419 13.37 9.63 -15.63
C SER A 419 14.52 8.78 -16.16
N PHE A 420 15.76 9.28 -16.10
CA PHE A 420 16.91 8.55 -16.61
C PHE A 420 17.17 7.28 -15.80
N PRO A 421 17.19 6.08 -16.43
CA PRO A 421 17.21 4.80 -15.72
C PRO A 421 18.40 4.60 -14.77
N LEU A 422 19.57 5.19 -15.08
CA LEU A 422 20.76 5.10 -14.23
C LEU A 422 20.65 5.92 -12.94
N LEU A 423 19.81 6.96 -12.94
CA LEU A 423 19.54 7.78 -11.75
C LEU A 423 18.46 7.16 -10.85
N SER A 424 17.71 6.18 -11.36
CA SER A 424 16.61 5.53 -10.63
C SER A 424 17.01 5.03 -9.23
N PRO A 425 18.14 4.34 -9.01
CA PRO A 425 18.52 3.90 -7.67
C PRO A 425 18.87 5.05 -6.71
N ILE A 426 19.39 6.16 -7.25
CA ILE A 426 19.78 7.35 -6.48
C ILE A 426 18.54 8.17 -6.11
N LEU A 427 17.58 8.22 -7.04
CA LEU A 427 16.31 8.93 -6.89
C LEU A 427 15.20 8.04 -6.30
N ALA A 428 15.50 6.76 -5.97
CA ALA A 428 14.56 5.82 -5.36
C ALA A 428 13.98 6.32 -4.01
N PRO A 429 14.73 7.07 -3.16
CA PRO A 429 14.14 7.84 -2.07
C PRO A 429 13.32 9.04 -2.56
N GLY A 430 12.92 9.01 -3.82
CA GLY A 430 12.37 10.13 -4.58
C GLY A 430 11.12 10.77 -4.01
N ALA A 431 10.36 10.05 -3.18
CA ALA A 431 9.24 10.64 -2.48
C ALA A 431 9.66 11.83 -1.58
N ILE A 432 10.80 11.72 -0.91
CA ILE A 432 11.31 12.77 -0.02
C ILE A 432 11.83 13.96 -0.83
N ILE A 433 12.67 13.68 -1.85
CA ILE A 433 13.22 14.70 -2.73
C ILE A 433 12.08 15.40 -3.48
N ALA A 434 11.08 14.66 -3.93
CA ALA A 434 9.92 15.19 -4.61
C ALA A 434 9.08 16.10 -3.69
N GLN A 435 8.92 15.78 -2.40
CA GLN A 435 8.20 16.61 -1.44
C GLN A 435 8.89 17.96 -1.24
N VAL A 436 10.21 17.96 -1.02
CA VAL A 436 11.00 19.20 -0.91
C VAL A 436 10.93 20.01 -2.19
N THR A 437 11.09 19.36 -3.34
CA THR A 437 11.01 20.02 -4.66
C THR A 437 9.62 20.60 -4.89
N GLY A 438 8.55 19.88 -4.54
CA GLY A 438 7.17 20.37 -4.64
C GLY A 438 6.92 21.60 -3.78
N THR A 439 7.44 21.61 -2.55
CA THR A 439 7.35 22.77 -1.65
C THR A 439 8.11 23.97 -2.21
N ILE A 440 9.33 23.77 -2.74
CA ILE A 440 10.15 24.84 -3.34
C ILE A 440 9.43 25.42 -4.56
N ILE A 441 8.96 24.58 -5.49
CA ILE A 441 8.23 25.04 -6.68
C ILE A 441 6.95 25.76 -6.28
N GLY A 442 6.21 25.24 -5.30
CA GLY A 442 5.03 25.91 -4.76
C GLY A 442 5.33 27.30 -4.21
N THR A 443 6.38 27.44 -3.44
CA THR A 443 6.85 28.74 -2.92
C THR A 443 7.19 29.69 -4.08
N GLN A 444 7.90 29.22 -5.10
CA GLN A 444 8.25 30.04 -6.28
C GLN A 444 7.01 30.44 -7.10
N ILE A 445 5.98 29.60 -7.16
CA ILE A 445 4.68 29.95 -7.75
C ILE A 445 4.03 31.05 -6.91
N GLY A 446 3.97 30.90 -5.58
CA GLY A 446 3.41 31.91 -4.68
C GLY A 446 4.10 33.27 -4.74
N CYS A 447 5.42 33.27 -4.98
CA CYS A 447 6.21 34.48 -5.21
C CYS A 447 6.17 35.00 -6.67
N ARG A 448 5.35 34.40 -7.55
CA ARG A 448 5.24 34.74 -9.00
C ARG A 448 6.55 34.55 -9.80
N ALA A 449 7.52 33.83 -9.29
CA ALA A 449 8.75 33.50 -10.02
C ALA A 449 8.52 32.36 -11.04
N ILE A 450 7.53 31.51 -10.79
CA ILE A 450 7.05 30.49 -11.72
C ILE A 450 5.58 30.80 -12.04
N PRO A 451 5.19 30.81 -13.33
CA PRO A 451 3.81 31.02 -13.72
C PRO A 451 2.86 29.98 -13.13
N VAL A 452 1.71 30.39 -12.59
CA VAL A 452 0.76 29.51 -11.88
C VAL A 452 0.19 28.40 -12.78
N TYR A 453 0.03 28.63 -14.08
CA TYR A 453 -0.46 27.62 -15.02
C TYR A 453 0.51 26.43 -15.17
N LEU A 454 1.79 26.59 -14.80
CA LEU A 454 2.78 25.51 -14.80
C LEU A 454 2.69 24.61 -13.56
N ALA A 455 1.82 24.92 -12.59
CA ALA A 455 1.61 24.08 -11.40
C ALA A 455 1.27 22.64 -11.77
N LEU A 456 0.38 22.43 -12.74
CA LEU A 456 -0.01 21.10 -13.19
C LEU A 456 1.12 20.35 -13.91
N PRO A 457 1.80 20.87 -14.92
CA PRO A 457 2.97 20.24 -15.53
C PRO A 457 4.10 19.94 -14.53
N ALA A 458 4.33 20.81 -13.55
CA ALA A 458 5.35 20.60 -12.52
C ALA A 458 5.07 19.38 -11.65
N LEU A 459 3.81 19.14 -11.27
CA LEU A 459 3.40 17.92 -10.54
C LEU A 459 3.78 16.65 -11.29
N PHE A 460 3.62 16.63 -12.62
CA PHE A 460 4.00 15.47 -13.44
C PHE A 460 5.50 15.36 -13.66
N ALA A 461 6.22 16.48 -13.74
CA ALA A 461 7.67 16.49 -13.94
C ALA A 461 8.42 15.90 -12.73
N ILE A 462 8.00 16.26 -11.50
CA ILE A 462 8.64 15.82 -10.26
C ILE A 462 8.50 14.31 -10.07
N ASN A 463 7.38 13.73 -10.45
CA ASN A 463 7.02 12.33 -10.15
C ASN A 463 7.32 11.34 -11.28
N THR A 464 8.25 11.64 -12.19
CA THR A 464 8.54 10.76 -13.34
C THR A 464 9.15 9.41 -12.96
N GLN A 465 9.89 9.32 -11.85
CA GLN A 465 10.59 8.10 -11.39
C GLN A 465 9.85 7.30 -10.30
N ALA A 466 8.66 7.69 -9.94
CA ALA A 466 7.93 7.06 -8.83
C ALA A 466 7.86 5.52 -8.93
N ALA A 467 8.22 4.83 -7.86
CA ALA A 467 8.15 3.37 -7.69
C ALA A 467 8.98 2.53 -8.67
N CYS A 468 10.05 3.06 -9.28
CA CYS A 468 10.91 2.29 -10.17
C CYS A 468 11.73 1.21 -9.45
N ASP A 469 12.13 1.45 -8.22
CA ASP A 469 12.79 0.51 -7.32
C ASP A 469 11.87 -0.63 -6.85
N PHE A 470 10.56 -0.41 -6.93
CA PHE A 470 9.54 -1.35 -6.47
C PHE A 470 9.06 -2.33 -7.56
N ILE A 471 9.61 -2.27 -8.79
CA ILE A 471 9.15 -3.10 -9.92
C ILE A 471 9.17 -4.60 -9.61
N PRO A 472 10.27 -5.21 -9.11
CA PRO A 472 10.30 -6.64 -8.83
C PRO A 472 9.28 -7.06 -7.77
N VAL A 473 9.19 -6.28 -6.70
CA VAL A 473 8.25 -6.53 -5.60
C VAL A 473 6.81 -6.39 -6.05
N GLY A 474 6.50 -5.34 -6.83
CA GLY A 474 5.17 -5.09 -7.35
C GLY A 474 4.70 -6.17 -8.31
N LEU A 475 5.58 -6.66 -9.20
CA LEU A 475 5.30 -7.82 -10.06
C LEU A 475 5.13 -9.10 -9.24
N GLY A 476 5.91 -9.29 -8.18
CA GLY A 476 5.74 -10.39 -7.24
C GLY A 476 4.38 -10.39 -6.52
N LEU A 477 3.88 -9.20 -6.11
CA LEU A 477 2.54 -9.05 -5.54
C LEU A 477 1.42 -9.47 -6.50
N MET A 478 1.66 -9.37 -7.81
CA MET A 478 0.76 -9.85 -8.87
C MET A 478 0.95 -11.33 -9.18
N GLN A 479 1.78 -12.05 -8.44
CA GLN A 479 2.12 -13.44 -8.72
C GLN A 479 2.65 -13.63 -10.16
N ALA A 480 3.49 -12.71 -10.62
CA ALA A 480 4.14 -12.80 -11.91
C ALA A 480 5.20 -13.91 -11.92
N LYS A 481 5.32 -14.61 -13.05
CA LYS A 481 6.38 -15.61 -13.27
C LYS A 481 7.75 -14.93 -13.31
N GLU A 482 8.82 -15.66 -13.02
CA GLU A 482 10.18 -15.12 -13.01
C GLU A 482 10.58 -14.49 -14.35
N GLU A 483 10.17 -15.11 -15.45
CA GLU A 483 10.38 -14.60 -16.80
C GLU A 483 9.67 -13.25 -17.03
N THR A 484 8.45 -13.12 -16.50
CA THR A 484 7.67 -11.88 -16.55
C THR A 484 8.34 -10.78 -15.73
N ILE A 485 8.93 -11.11 -14.57
CA ILE A 485 9.66 -10.15 -13.76
C ILE A 485 10.91 -9.65 -14.49
N LYS A 486 11.70 -10.57 -15.10
CA LYS A 486 12.91 -10.21 -15.87
C LYS A 486 12.62 -9.27 -17.04
N VAL A 487 11.59 -9.59 -17.83
CA VAL A 487 11.14 -8.74 -18.94
C VAL A 487 10.51 -7.45 -18.41
N GLY A 488 9.73 -7.52 -17.34
CA GLY A 488 8.97 -6.43 -16.74
C GLY A 488 9.85 -5.30 -16.23
N ILE A 489 10.96 -5.61 -15.58
CA ILE A 489 11.90 -4.58 -15.09
C ILE A 489 12.37 -3.70 -16.25
N SER A 490 12.89 -4.33 -17.30
CA SER A 490 13.43 -3.59 -18.46
C SER A 490 12.35 -2.84 -19.22
N SER A 491 11.17 -3.44 -19.40
CA SER A 491 10.07 -2.83 -20.15
C SER A 491 9.46 -1.63 -19.41
N VAL A 492 9.27 -1.72 -18.10
CA VAL A 492 8.72 -0.62 -17.29
C VAL A 492 9.70 0.55 -17.21
N LEU A 493 11.00 0.30 -17.00
CA LEU A 493 12.01 1.36 -16.98
C LEU A 493 12.08 2.09 -18.32
N ALA A 494 12.14 1.34 -19.44
CA ALA A 494 12.13 1.94 -20.77
C ALA A 494 10.85 2.72 -21.06
N SER A 495 9.70 2.18 -20.71
CA SER A 495 8.41 2.84 -20.86
C SER A 495 8.35 4.15 -20.07
N ARG A 496 8.85 4.17 -18.84
CA ARG A 496 8.86 5.39 -18.02
C ARG A 496 9.74 6.47 -18.60
N PHE A 497 10.89 6.11 -19.12
CA PHE A 497 11.75 7.05 -19.82
C PHE A 497 11.06 7.64 -21.06
N ILE A 498 10.47 6.80 -21.92
CA ILE A 498 9.76 7.22 -23.12
C ILE A 498 8.55 8.10 -22.79
N THR A 499 7.79 7.74 -21.78
CA THR A 499 6.55 8.45 -21.42
C THR A 499 6.77 9.69 -20.54
N SER A 500 7.97 9.95 -20.04
CA SER A 500 8.24 11.08 -19.13
C SER A 500 7.85 12.42 -19.75
N ALA A 501 8.35 12.73 -20.92
CA ALA A 501 8.04 13.95 -21.64
C ALA A 501 6.55 14.02 -22.06
N LEU A 502 5.99 12.90 -22.53
CA LEU A 502 4.59 12.84 -22.94
C LEU A 502 3.60 13.14 -21.80
N ARG A 503 3.89 12.68 -20.59
CA ARG A 503 3.05 12.94 -19.40
C ARG A 503 3.01 14.44 -19.07
N ILE A 504 4.15 15.10 -19.16
CA ILE A 504 4.26 16.54 -18.91
C ILE A 504 3.52 17.32 -20.00
N LEU A 505 3.62 16.89 -21.27
CA LEU A 505 2.85 17.50 -22.37
C LEU A 505 1.35 17.30 -22.20
N ILE A 506 0.88 16.14 -21.76
CA ILE A 506 -0.53 15.91 -21.41
C ILE A 506 -0.94 16.88 -20.31
N ALA A 507 -0.17 16.98 -19.23
CA ALA A 507 -0.45 17.90 -18.15
C ALA A 507 -0.50 19.35 -18.64
N TRP A 508 0.40 19.75 -19.54
CA TRP A 508 0.40 21.08 -20.16
C TRP A 508 -0.86 21.33 -21.01
N LEU A 509 -1.31 20.36 -21.80
CA LEU A 509 -2.57 20.47 -22.53
C LEU A 509 -3.77 20.63 -21.58
N PHE A 510 -3.76 19.92 -20.47
CA PHE A 510 -4.81 20.05 -19.45
C PHE A 510 -4.71 21.34 -18.62
N CYS A 511 -3.60 22.08 -18.67
CA CYS A 511 -3.51 23.38 -18.01
C CYS A 511 -4.05 24.55 -18.86
N LEU A 512 -4.36 24.32 -20.13
CA LEU A 512 -4.97 25.35 -20.98
C LEU A 512 -6.30 25.84 -20.38
N GLY A 513 -6.41 27.14 -20.16
CA GLY A 513 -7.56 27.72 -19.46
C GLY A 513 -7.57 27.52 -17.93
N LEU A 514 -6.51 27.00 -17.34
CA LEU A 514 -6.33 26.96 -15.88
C LEU A 514 -5.68 28.29 -15.46
N TYR A 515 -6.35 29.03 -14.57
CA TYR A 515 -5.84 30.31 -14.03
C TYR A 515 -5.51 31.37 -15.13
N THR A 516 -6.27 31.40 -16.25
CA THR A 516 -6.18 32.43 -17.28
C THR A 516 -6.77 33.73 -16.75
N GLY A 517 -5.93 34.68 -16.44
CA GLY A 517 -6.33 35.99 -15.91
C GLY A 517 -5.24 36.69 -15.10
N SER A 518 -4.03 36.18 -15.10
CA SER A 518 -2.87 36.82 -14.44
C SER A 518 -1.83 37.29 -15.42
#